data_095472a99f6cfa79c2b9cb767b955270
#
_entry.id   095472a99f6cfa79c2b9cb767b955270
#
_cell.length_a   1.000
_cell.length_b   1.000
_cell.length_c   1.000
_cell.angle_alpha   90.00
_cell.angle_beta   90.00
_cell.angle_gamma   90.00
#
_symmetry.space_group_name_H-M   'P 1'
#
loop_
_entity.id
_entity.type
_entity.pdbx_description
1 polymer ?
#
loop_
_entity_poly.entity_id
_entity_poly.type
_entity_poly.pdbx_seq_one_letter_code
_entity_poly.pdbx_strand_id
1 'polypeptide(L)'
;MILYQKSKQLVIDIYKLLEAFPDAERFALCNQIRRAVVSIPSNIAEGMGRVSDKDQAHFLNIAYGSLMEVYAQLDIAHDLKYIDNETFNQLESDMEEISKMISVMASKRSTSPASRL
;
A
#
# COMPACT_ATOMS: atom_id res chain seq x y z
N MET A 1 10.07 -12.04 -4.34
CA MET A 1 8.70 -12.28 -3.85
C MET A 1 7.74 -11.41 -4.64
N ILE A 2 6.66 -12.01 -5.13
CA ILE A 2 5.71 -11.33 -6.03
C ILE A 2 5.05 -10.14 -5.35
N LEU A 3 4.59 -10.29 -4.11
CA LEU A 3 3.97 -9.18 -3.37
C LEU A 3 4.90 -7.98 -3.25
N TYR A 4 6.15 -8.20 -2.92
CA TYR A 4 7.13 -7.11 -2.82
C TYR A 4 7.31 -6.42 -4.16
N GLN A 5 7.44 -7.19 -5.25
CA GLN A 5 7.61 -6.63 -6.59
C GLN A 5 6.41 -5.78 -7.00
N LYS A 6 5.18 -6.25 -6.73
CA LYS A 6 3.97 -5.50 -7.06
C LYS A 6 3.85 -4.22 -6.23
N SER A 7 4.18 -4.27 -4.95
CA SER A 7 4.13 -3.08 -4.10
C SER A 7 5.21 -2.06 -4.49
N LYS A 8 6.38 -2.52 -4.89
CA LYS A 8 7.43 -1.65 -5.40
C LYS A 8 7.02 -0.97 -6.71
N GLN A 9 6.37 -1.72 -7.61
CA GLN A 9 5.87 -1.15 -8.86
C GLN A 9 4.80 -0.11 -8.59
N LEU A 10 3.94 -0.33 -7.61
CA LEU A 10 2.95 0.66 -7.20
C LEU A 10 3.62 1.97 -6.76
N VAL A 11 4.71 1.89 -6.00
CA VAL A 11 5.49 3.08 -5.62
C VAL A 11 5.95 3.85 -6.86
N ILE A 12 6.54 3.15 -7.82
CA ILE A 12 7.05 3.77 -9.05
C ILE A 12 5.93 4.44 -9.82
N ASP A 13 4.81 3.75 -10.00
CA ASP A 13 3.65 4.26 -10.74
C ASP A 13 3.08 5.52 -10.07
N ILE A 14 2.97 5.49 -8.75
CA ILE A 14 2.42 6.62 -7.99
C ILE A 14 3.38 7.81 -8.02
N TYR A 15 4.69 7.59 -7.90
CA TYR A 15 5.66 8.69 -8.01
C TYR A 15 5.53 9.40 -9.36
N LYS A 16 5.37 8.64 -10.44
CA LYS A 16 5.17 9.23 -11.77
C LYS A 16 3.86 10.02 -11.84
N LEU A 17 2.80 9.47 -11.27
CA LEU A 17 1.49 10.12 -11.23
C LEU A 17 1.57 11.47 -10.52
N LEU A 18 2.28 11.53 -9.40
CA LEU A 18 2.37 12.74 -8.58
C LEU A 18 3.08 13.89 -9.29
N GLU A 19 3.88 13.62 -10.32
CA GLU A 19 4.53 14.67 -11.11
C GLU A 19 3.51 15.59 -11.80
N ALA A 20 2.31 15.08 -12.09
CA ALA A 20 1.25 15.85 -12.75
C ALA A 20 0.34 16.58 -11.76
N PHE A 21 0.52 16.40 -10.46
CA PHE A 21 -0.29 17.09 -9.46
C PHE A 21 0.06 18.58 -9.41
N PRO A 22 -0.88 19.44 -8.98
CA PRO A 22 -0.59 20.88 -8.83
C PRO A 22 0.59 21.12 -7.87
N ASP A 23 1.40 22.13 -8.16
CA ASP A 23 2.53 22.52 -7.32
C ASP A 23 2.11 22.81 -5.88
N ALA A 24 0.89 23.33 -5.69
CA ALA A 24 0.36 23.62 -4.35
C ALA A 24 0.30 22.36 -3.46
N GLU A 25 0.22 21.17 -4.06
CA GLU A 25 0.14 19.91 -3.31
C GLU A 25 1.50 19.26 -3.08
N ARG A 26 2.56 19.82 -3.62
CA ARG A 26 3.90 19.21 -3.60
C ARG A 26 4.36 18.84 -2.19
N PHE A 27 4.18 19.74 -1.25
CA PHE A 27 4.59 19.57 0.14
C PHE A 27 3.43 19.24 1.07
N ALA A 28 2.26 18.97 0.52
CA ALA A 28 1.06 18.60 1.26
C ALA A 28 0.65 17.18 0.86
N LEU A 29 -0.35 17.03 0.00
CA LEU A 29 -0.91 15.74 -0.37
C LEU A 29 0.14 14.83 -1.04
N CYS A 30 0.95 15.38 -1.95
CA CYS A 30 1.98 14.58 -2.63
C CYS A 30 2.98 13.99 -1.64
N ASN A 31 3.41 14.78 -0.67
CA ASN A 31 4.36 14.32 0.33
C ASN A 31 3.77 13.20 1.18
N GLN A 32 2.51 13.34 1.58
CA GLN A 32 1.82 12.32 2.36
C GLN A 32 1.66 11.01 1.57
N ILE A 33 1.30 11.10 0.29
CA ILE A 33 1.14 9.92 -0.57
C ILE A 33 2.49 9.21 -0.74
N ARG A 34 3.57 9.96 -1.00
CA ARG A 34 4.90 9.35 -1.15
C ARG A 34 5.30 8.58 0.09
N ARG A 35 5.10 9.15 1.27
CA ARG A 35 5.47 8.50 2.52
C ARG A 35 4.65 7.24 2.77
N ALA A 36 3.35 7.31 2.51
CA ALA A 36 2.46 6.18 2.72
C ALA A 36 2.76 5.03 1.74
N VAL A 37 2.97 5.34 0.45
CA VAL A 37 3.18 4.30 -0.55
C VAL A 37 4.52 3.59 -0.36
N VAL A 38 5.58 4.31 0.00
CA VAL A 38 6.90 3.70 0.28
C VAL A 38 6.81 2.78 1.51
N SER A 39 5.96 3.13 2.46
CA SER A 39 5.76 2.33 3.67
C SER A 39 5.24 0.91 3.35
N ILE A 40 4.56 0.71 2.23
CA ILE A 40 4.02 -0.60 1.87
C ILE A 40 5.14 -1.62 1.63
N PRO A 41 6.01 -1.45 0.62
CA PRO A 41 7.09 -2.42 0.41
C PRO A 41 8.10 -2.44 1.56
N SER A 42 8.30 -1.31 2.24
CA SER A 42 9.23 -1.25 3.37
C SER A 42 8.78 -2.17 4.50
N ASN A 43 7.51 -2.17 4.84
CA ASN A 43 6.98 -3.04 5.90
C ASN A 43 6.87 -4.50 5.47
N ILE A 44 6.60 -4.75 4.19
CA ILE A 44 6.64 -6.12 3.66
C ILE A 44 8.04 -6.69 3.82
N ALA A 45 9.06 -5.95 3.40
CA ALA A 45 10.45 -6.38 3.50
C ALA A 45 10.85 -6.58 4.96
N GLU A 46 10.49 -5.64 5.84
CA GLU A 46 10.78 -5.74 7.27
C GLU A 46 10.14 -6.99 7.87
N GLY A 47 8.88 -7.26 7.54
CA GLY A 47 8.18 -8.44 8.02
C GLY A 47 8.82 -9.73 7.56
N MET A 48 9.24 -9.78 6.30
CA MET A 48 9.87 -11.00 5.76
C MET A 48 11.24 -11.25 6.38
N GLY A 49 11.87 -10.24 6.96
CA GLY A 49 13.12 -10.38 7.70
C GLY A 49 12.96 -10.83 9.15
N ARG A 50 11.73 -10.91 9.65
CA ARG A 50 11.46 -11.33 11.03
C ARG A 50 11.40 -12.85 11.14
N VAL A 51 11.75 -13.36 12.34
CA VAL A 51 11.81 -14.81 12.56
C VAL A 51 10.44 -15.39 12.92
N SER A 52 9.68 -14.72 13.78
CA SER A 52 8.41 -15.28 14.26
C SER A 52 7.25 -14.92 13.33
N ASP A 53 6.29 -15.82 13.24
CA ASP A 53 5.04 -15.57 12.49
C ASP A 53 4.30 -14.36 13.04
N LYS A 54 4.30 -14.18 14.35
CA LYS A 54 3.65 -13.03 14.98
C LYS A 54 4.23 -11.72 14.52
N ASP A 55 5.56 -11.61 14.49
CA ASP A 55 6.24 -10.39 14.05
C ASP A 55 6.04 -10.17 12.55
N GLN A 56 6.08 -11.23 11.75
CA GLN A 56 5.83 -11.14 10.32
C GLN A 56 4.41 -10.63 10.06
N ALA A 57 3.41 -11.17 10.75
CA ALA A 57 2.03 -10.71 10.62
C ALA A 57 1.87 -9.25 11.06
N HIS A 58 2.58 -8.83 12.09
CA HIS A 58 2.55 -7.44 12.56
C HIS A 58 2.97 -6.46 11.45
N PHE A 59 4.09 -6.72 10.79
CA PHE A 59 4.56 -5.84 9.73
C PHE A 59 3.69 -5.91 8.47
N LEU A 60 3.13 -7.07 8.17
CA LEU A 60 2.17 -7.19 7.06
C LEU A 60 0.91 -6.37 7.35
N ASN A 61 0.45 -6.34 8.59
CA ASN A 61 -0.70 -5.53 8.98
C ASN A 61 -0.40 -4.04 8.89
N ILE A 62 0.83 -3.60 9.21
CA ILE A 62 1.24 -2.21 9.02
C ILE A 62 1.21 -1.87 7.52
N ALA A 63 1.74 -2.76 6.68
CA ALA A 63 1.71 -2.56 5.22
C ALA A 63 0.27 -2.44 4.71
N TYR A 64 -0.64 -3.25 5.21
CA TYR A 64 -2.06 -3.18 4.87
C TYR A 64 -2.66 -1.82 5.22
N GLY A 65 -2.37 -1.33 6.44
CA GLY A 65 -2.83 -0.01 6.87
C GLY A 65 -2.29 1.12 5.99
N SER A 66 -1.01 1.02 5.60
CA SER A 66 -0.39 1.99 4.70
C SER A 66 -1.06 1.98 3.32
N LEU A 67 -1.43 0.80 2.82
CA LEU A 67 -2.14 0.67 1.55
C LEU A 67 -3.52 1.32 1.63
N MET A 68 -4.23 1.13 2.72
CA MET A 68 -5.54 1.77 2.92
C MET A 68 -5.40 3.29 2.99
N GLU A 69 -4.33 3.79 3.59
CA GLU A 69 -4.05 5.22 3.63
C GLU A 69 -3.81 5.76 2.22
N VAL A 70 -3.01 5.07 1.41
CA VAL A 70 -2.76 5.45 0.01
C VAL A 70 -4.08 5.47 -0.77
N TYR A 71 -4.90 4.45 -0.60
CA TYR A 71 -6.20 4.39 -1.28
C TYR A 71 -7.04 5.63 -0.94
N ALA A 72 -7.16 5.96 0.34
CA ALA A 72 -7.94 7.12 0.77
C ALA A 72 -7.38 8.43 0.18
N GLN A 73 -6.07 8.59 0.17
CA GLN A 73 -5.43 9.79 -0.38
C GLN A 73 -5.63 9.91 -1.89
N LEU A 74 -5.55 8.80 -2.63
CA LEU A 74 -5.79 8.80 -4.07
C LEU A 74 -7.27 9.01 -4.39
N ASP A 75 -8.17 8.51 -3.55
CA ASP A 75 -9.60 8.74 -3.69
C ASP A 75 -9.91 10.24 -3.55
N ILE A 76 -9.32 10.89 -2.57
CA ILE A 76 -9.43 12.34 -2.39
C ILE A 76 -8.87 13.08 -3.62
N ALA A 77 -7.69 12.69 -4.09
CA ALA A 77 -7.06 13.31 -5.26
C ALA A 77 -7.93 13.14 -6.52
N HIS A 78 -8.57 11.99 -6.65
CA HIS A 78 -9.49 11.72 -7.75
C HIS A 78 -10.70 12.65 -7.69
N ASP A 79 -11.28 12.84 -6.50
CA ASP A 79 -12.41 13.76 -6.32
C ASP A 79 -12.00 15.21 -6.59
N LEU A 80 -10.74 15.56 -6.30
CA LEU A 80 -10.19 16.88 -6.60
C LEU A 80 -9.83 17.06 -8.08
N LYS A 81 -10.06 16.04 -8.90
CA LYS A 81 -9.75 16.02 -10.34
C LYS A 81 -8.26 16.06 -10.68
N TYR A 82 -7.42 15.64 -9.74
CA TYR A 82 -5.97 15.50 -10.00
C TYR A 82 -5.63 14.22 -10.75
N ILE A 83 -6.53 13.24 -10.73
CA ILE A 83 -6.35 11.92 -11.37
C ILE A 83 -7.59 11.66 -12.22
N ASP A 84 -7.40 11.21 -13.46
CA ASP A 84 -8.53 10.84 -14.30
C ASP A 84 -9.11 9.48 -13.88
N ASN A 85 -10.33 9.20 -14.38
CA ASN A 85 -11.05 7.98 -14.00
C ASN A 85 -10.30 6.72 -14.41
N GLU A 86 -9.72 6.70 -15.60
CA GLU A 86 -9.02 5.52 -16.10
C GLU A 86 -7.80 5.19 -15.24
N THR A 87 -6.99 6.19 -14.94
CA THR A 87 -5.80 6.01 -14.10
C THR A 87 -6.19 5.59 -12.69
N PHE A 88 -7.20 6.23 -12.12
CA PHE A 88 -7.67 5.87 -10.77
C PHE A 88 -8.16 4.43 -10.72
N ASN A 89 -8.97 4.01 -11.70
CA ASN A 89 -9.51 2.66 -11.75
C ASN A 89 -8.40 1.61 -11.86
N GLN A 90 -7.36 1.89 -12.63
CA GLN A 90 -6.22 0.98 -12.75
C GLN A 90 -5.47 0.86 -11.43
N LEU A 91 -5.21 1.98 -10.77
CA LEU A 91 -4.53 1.97 -9.46
C LEU A 91 -5.37 1.28 -8.40
N GLU A 92 -6.68 1.50 -8.42
CA GLU A 92 -7.60 0.82 -7.49
C GLU A 92 -7.53 -0.70 -7.66
N SER A 93 -7.53 -1.16 -8.92
CA SER A 93 -7.41 -2.59 -9.22
C SER A 93 -6.07 -3.16 -8.73
N ASP A 94 -4.98 -2.44 -8.95
CA ASP A 94 -3.65 -2.85 -8.50
C ASP A 94 -3.59 -2.92 -6.97
N MET A 95 -4.15 -1.93 -6.30
CA MET A 95 -4.17 -1.89 -4.83
C MET A 95 -5.06 -2.99 -4.25
N GLU A 96 -6.18 -3.29 -4.90
CA GLU A 96 -7.05 -4.39 -4.46
C GLU A 96 -6.32 -5.73 -4.51
N GLU A 97 -5.58 -5.98 -5.58
CA GLU A 97 -4.78 -7.21 -5.71
C GLU A 97 -3.74 -7.30 -4.60
N ILE A 98 -3.01 -6.21 -4.36
CA ILE A 98 -1.99 -6.17 -3.30
C ILE A 98 -2.63 -6.39 -1.93
N SER A 99 -3.79 -5.79 -1.67
CA SER A 99 -4.48 -5.94 -0.39
C SER A 99 -4.86 -7.39 -0.10
N LYS A 100 -5.35 -8.09 -1.13
CA LYS A 100 -5.69 -9.51 -1.01
C LYS A 100 -4.47 -10.36 -0.72
N MET A 101 -3.36 -10.08 -1.39
CA MET A 101 -2.11 -10.81 -1.18
C MET A 101 -1.58 -10.61 0.24
N ILE A 102 -1.60 -9.37 0.74
CA ILE A 102 -1.17 -9.08 2.11
C ILE A 102 -2.07 -9.82 3.10
N SER A 103 -3.39 -9.75 2.91
CA SER A 103 -4.35 -10.38 3.82
C SER A 103 -4.14 -11.89 3.91
N VAL A 104 -3.92 -12.55 2.77
CA VAL A 104 -3.66 -13.99 2.74
C VAL A 104 -2.38 -14.32 3.50
N MET A 105 -1.31 -13.58 3.24
CA MET A 105 -0.02 -13.83 3.90
C MET A 105 -0.09 -13.58 5.40
N ALA A 106 -0.75 -12.50 5.84
CA ALA A 106 -0.91 -12.19 7.25
C ALA A 106 -1.78 -13.23 7.96
N SER A 107 -2.86 -13.67 7.31
CA SER A 107 -3.75 -14.69 7.83
C SER A 107 -3.02 -16.01 8.13
N LYS A 108 -2.17 -16.43 7.20
CA LYS A 108 -1.39 -17.67 7.37
C LYS A 108 -0.46 -17.61 8.58
N ARG A 109 0.02 -16.43 8.93
CA ARG A 109 1.01 -16.22 10.01
C ARG A 109 0.38 -15.94 11.35
N SER A 110 -0.83 -15.38 11.36
CA SER A 110 -1.53 -15.04 12.61
C SER A 110 -2.44 -16.16 13.13
N THR A 111 -2.65 -17.21 12.33
CA THR A 111 -3.54 -18.29 12.67
C THR A 111 -2.83 -19.30 13.56
N SER A 112 -3.02 -19.17 14.86
CA SER A 112 -2.79 -20.25 15.82
C SER A 112 -4.16 -20.82 16.18
N PRO A 113 -4.23 -22.00 16.78
CA PRO A 113 -5.52 -22.54 17.25
C PRO A 113 -6.29 -21.57 18.14
N ALA A 114 -5.59 -20.83 18.99
CA ALA A 114 -6.20 -19.84 19.89
C ALA A 114 -6.80 -18.66 19.12
N SER A 115 -6.13 -18.19 18.08
CA SER A 115 -6.60 -17.03 17.30
C SER A 115 -7.74 -17.37 16.34
N ARG A 116 -8.03 -18.65 16.13
CA ARG A 116 -9.15 -19.09 15.28
C ARG A 116 -10.44 -19.27 16.07
N LEU A 117 -10.31 -19.21 17.37
CA LEU A 117 -11.46 -19.33 18.26
C LEU A 117 -12.07 -17.96 18.51
#